data_132ac63aa5d259245bf94a051981bb80
#
_entry.id   132ac63aa5d259245bf94a051981bb80
#
_cell.length_a   1.000
_cell.length_b   1.000
_cell.length_c   1.000
_cell.angle_alpha   90.00
_cell.angle_beta   90.00
_cell.angle_gamma   90.00
#
_symmetry.space_group_name_H-M   'P 1'
#
loop_
_entity.id
_entity.type
_entity.pdbx_description
1 polymer ?
#
loop_
_entity_poly.entity_id
_entity_poly.type
_entity_poly.pdbx_seq_one_letter_code
_entity_poly.pdbx_strand_id
1 'polypeptide(L)'
;KNPDLYQDDDVIINVQGDEPLIPIENIEQVAQNLQSQIDAKQYNPEVVVATLCTKINELDEILDPNAVKVVFDQNKLALYFSRAPIPYARDFFPNDLPKNLSENKSYQAYRHIGLYAYKCKFLRDYAKLCESCDKNYDIESWESLEQLKVMSLGYRIHVDINAKISPAGVDTEADLERVRNN
;
A
#
# COMPACT_ATOMS: atom_id res chain seq x y z
N LYS A 1 -25.13 -2.80 18.76
CA LYS A 1 -24.40 -2.21 17.60
C LYS A 1 -25.48 -1.65 16.67
N ASN A 2 -25.38 -0.38 16.33
CA ASN A 2 -26.34 0.28 15.46
C ASN A 2 -25.92 0.05 13.99
N PRO A 3 -26.59 -0.82 13.22
CA PRO A 3 -26.19 -1.15 11.84
C PRO A 3 -26.36 0.02 10.87
N ASP A 4 -27.08 1.08 11.29
CA ASP A 4 -27.43 2.22 10.46
C ASP A 4 -26.42 3.38 10.58
N LEU A 5 -25.34 3.20 11.35
CA LEU A 5 -24.37 4.26 11.59
C LEU A 5 -23.48 4.52 10.37
N TYR A 6 -23.25 3.52 9.52
CA TYR A 6 -22.36 3.60 8.35
C TYR A 6 -23.05 3.09 7.09
N GLN A 7 -22.92 3.84 6.00
CA GLN A 7 -23.42 3.49 4.68
C GLN A 7 -22.44 2.56 3.94
N ASP A 8 -22.92 1.89 2.89
CA ASP A 8 -22.10 0.97 2.08
C ASP A 8 -20.91 1.67 1.41
N ASP A 9 -21.09 2.88 0.96
CA ASP A 9 -20.09 3.67 0.24
C ASP A 9 -19.27 4.60 1.16
N ASP A 10 -19.47 4.54 2.50
CA ASP A 10 -18.63 5.29 3.43
C ASP A 10 -17.18 4.82 3.35
N VAL A 11 -16.26 5.77 3.51
CA VAL A 11 -14.81 5.54 3.54
C VAL A 11 -14.32 5.42 4.97
N ILE A 12 -13.72 4.29 5.30
CA ILE A 12 -13.11 4.00 6.59
C ILE A 12 -11.60 4.10 6.45
N ILE A 13 -10.95 4.95 7.23
CA ILE A 13 -9.50 5.12 7.21
C ILE A 13 -8.86 4.31 8.33
N ASN A 14 -7.85 3.54 7.98
CA ASN A 14 -6.99 2.82 8.91
C ASN A 14 -5.59 3.44 8.87
N VAL A 15 -5.19 4.07 9.95
CA VAL A 15 -3.83 4.53 10.20
C VAL A 15 -3.17 3.50 11.10
N GLN A 16 -2.12 2.84 10.61
CA GLN A 16 -1.42 1.83 11.38
C GLN A 16 -0.60 2.46 12.52
N GLY A 17 -0.50 1.76 13.65
CA GLY A 17 0.14 2.27 14.86
C GLY A 17 1.66 2.47 14.74
N ASP A 18 2.27 1.83 13.77
CA ASP A 18 3.69 1.96 13.40
C ASP A 18 3.99 3.17 12.50
N GLU A 19 2.97 3.93 12.11
CA GLU A 19 3.10 5.15 11.31
C GLU A 19 2.74 6.44 12.09
N PRO A 20 3.41 6.72 13.23
CA PRO A 20 3.01 7.80 14.15
C PRO A 20 3.21 9.22 13.59
N LEU A 21 3.98 9.36 12.51
CA LEU A 21 4.32 10.66 11.91
C LEU A 21 3.66 10.86 10.53
N ILE A 22 2.55 10.15 10.26
CA ILE A 22 1.80 10.33 9.00
C ILE A 22 1.28 11.77 8.90
N PRO A 23 1.63 12.52 7.83
CA PRO A 23 1.06 13.83 7.58
C PRO A 23 -0.45 13.77 7.35
N ILE A 24 -1.18 14.76 7.87
CA ILE A 24 -2.64 14.82 7.72
C ILE A 24 -3.05 14.93 6.24
N GLU A 25 -2.25 15.58 5.42
CA GLU A 25 -2.47 15.70 3.97
C GLU A 25 -2.48 14.32 3.27
N ASN A 26 -1.72 13.37 3.77
CA ASN A 26 -1.72 12.00 3.25
C ASN A 26 -3.00 11.25 3.67
N ILE A 27 -3.50 11.50 4.89
CA ILE A 27 -4.78 10.94 5.36
C ILE A 27 -5.94 11.47 4.52
N GLU A 28 -5.97 12.77 4.26
CA GLU A 28 -6.97 13.39 3.39
C GLU A 28 -6.86 12.87 1.95
N GLN A 29 -5.64 12.74 1.44
CA GLN A 29 -5.39 12.23 0.08
C GLN A 29 -5.94 10.81 -0.10
N VAL A 30 -5.64 9.89 0.83
CA VAL A 30 -6.09 8.49 0.68
C VAL A 30 -7.60 8.37 0.74
N ALA A 31 -8.27 9.20 1.58
CA ALA A 31 -9.73 9.26 1.65
C ALA A 31 -10.35 9.76 0.35
N GLN A 32 -9.83 10.87 -0.19
CA GLN A 32 -10.30 11.46 -1.44
C GLN A 32 -10.07 10.53 -2.64
N ASN A 33 -8.92 9.85 -2.67
CA ASN A 33 -8.61 8.88 -3.71
C ASN A 33 -9.65 7.77 -3.75
N LEU A 34 -9.98 7.15 -2.61
CA LEU A 34 -11.00 6.10 -2.58
C LEU A 34 -12.39 6.63 -2.93
N GLN A 35 -12.78 7.78 -2.37
CA GLN A 35 -14.07 8.38 -2.67
C GLN A 35 -14.24 8.62 -4.17
N SER A 36 -13.21 9.15 -4.83
CA SER A 36 -13.22 9.37 -6.28
C SER A 36 -13.40 8.08 -7.07
N GLN A 37 -12.82 6.95 -6.62
CA GLN A 37 -12.99 5.64 -7.26
C GLN A 37 -14.43 5.09 -7.07
N ILE A 38 -15.01 5.28 -5.87
CA ILE A 38 -16.38 4.89 -5.57
C ILE A 38 -17.36 5.67 -6.46
N ASP A 39 -17.17 6.98 -6.58
CA ASP A 39 -18.05 7.85 -7.37
C ASP A 39 -17.93 7.55 -8.87
N ALA A 40 -16.74 7.28 -9.37
CA ALA A 40 -16.50 7.01 -10.78
C ALA A 40 -17.11 5.67 -11.26
N LYS A 41 -17.19 4.65 -10.39
CA LYS A 41 -17.68 3.29 -10.70
C LYS A 41 -17.09 2.69 -11.99
N GLN A 42 -15.81 3.00 -12.24
CA GLN A 42 -15.17 2.74 -13.54
C GLN A 42 -14.77 1.29 -13.72
N TYR A 43 -14.49 0.56 -12.63
CA TYR A 43 -13.85 -0.75 -12.68
C TYR A 43 -14.79 -1.87 -12.24
N ASN A 44 -14.65 -3.04 -12.91
CA ASN A 44 -15.24 -4.30 -12.49
C ASN A 44 -14.17 -5.41 -12.57
N PRO A 45 -13.76 -6.02 -11.45
CA PRO A 45 -14.20 -5.73 -10.09
C PRO A 45 -13.84 -4.30 -9.63
N GLU A 46 -14.60 -3.81 -8.65
CA GLU A 46 -14.47 -2.44 -8.16
C GLU A 46 -13.19 -2.22 -7.33
N VAL A 47 -12.78 -0.95 -7.22
CA VAL A 47 -11.76 -0.50 -6.26
C VAL A 47 -12.42 -0.38 -4.89
N VAL A 48 -11.94 -1.15 -3.92
CA VAL A 48 -12.50 -1.19 -2.56
C VAL A 48 -11.52 -0.71 -1.49
N VAL A 49 -10.26 -0.50 -1.90
CA VAL A 49 -9.17 -0.02 -1.04
C VAL A 49 -8.38 1.05 -1.79
N ALA A 50 -7.96 2.08 -1.09
CA ALA A 50 -6.90 2.97 -1.55
C ALA A 50 -5.76 3.00 -0.53
N THR A 51 -4.54 3.18 -1.01
CA THR A 51 -3.34 3.33 -0.21
C THR A 51 -2.38 4.30 -0.90
N LEU A 52 -1.25 4.59 -0.25
CA LEU A 52 -0.23 5.48 -0.77
C LEU A 52 1.12 4.77 -0.89
N CYS A 53 1.99 5.36 -1.69
CA CYS A 53 3.39 4.97 -1.79
C CYS A 53 4.30 6.19 -1.85
N THR A 54 5.56 6.00 -1.54
CA THR A 54 6.62 7.00 -1.70
C THR A 54 7.71 6.48 -2.62
N LYS A 55 8.37 7.38 -3.34
CA LYS A 55 9.49 7.00 -4.21
C LYS A 55 10.68 6.56 -3.36
N ILE A 56 11.28 5.44 -3.71
CA ILE A 56 12.55 4.97 -3.14
C ILE A 56 13.70 5.66 -3.85
N ASN A 57 14.63 6.23 -3.07
CA ASN A 57 15.80 6.93 -3.58
C ASN A 57 17.12 6.21 -3.31
N GLU A 58 17.13 5.23 -2.39
CA GLU A 58 18.32 4.51 -1.99
C GLU A 58 18.20 3.02 -2.33
N LEU A 59 19.30 2.44 -2.82
CA LEU A 59 19.35 1.03 -3.18
C LEU A 59 19.09 0.11 -1.97
N ASP A 60 19.64 0.48 -0.83
CA ASP A 60 19.50 -0.31 0.41
C ASP A 60 18.02 -0.45 0.83
N GLU A 61 17.21 0.59 0.60
CA GLU A 61 15.75 0.53 0.86
C GLU A 61 15.03 -0.43 -0.09
N ILE A 62 15.45 -0.55 -1.36
CA ILE A 62 14.88 -1.54 -2.29
C ILE A 62 15.17 -2.96 -1.83
N LEU A 63 16.38 -3.18 -1.31
CA LEU A 63 16.85 -4.49 -0.88
C LEU A 63 16.32 -4.88 0.52
N ASP A 64 15.84 -3.91 1.29
CA ASP A 64 15.27 -4.15 2.62
C ASP A 64 13.91 -4.86 2.50
N PRO A 65 13.73 -6.07 3.04
CA PRO A 65 12.45 -6.77 3.04
C PRO A 65 11.38 -6.12 3.95
N ASN A 66 11.76 -5.24 4.87
CA ASN A 66 10.81 -4.49 5.69
C ASN A 66 10.20 -3.32 4.92
N ALA A 67 10.93 -2.74 3.97
CA ALA A 67 10.40 -1.78 3.02
C ALA A 67 9.57 -2.52 1.95
N VAL A 68 8.25 -2.60 2.12
CA VAL A 68 7.36 -3.24 1.15
C VAL A 68 7.31 -2.44 -0.14
N LYS A 69 7.64 -3.09 -1.28
CA LYS A 69 7.57 -2.46 -2.60
C LYS A 69 6.20 -2.65 -3.22
N VAL A 70 5.80 -1.69 -4.07
CA VAL A 70 4.56 -1.76 -4.84
C VAL A 70 4.80 -1.36 -6.29
N VAL A 71 4.16 -2.09 -7.20
CA VAL A 71 4.05 -1.74 -8.62
C VAL A 71 2.58 -1.51 -8.96
N PHE A 72 2.31 -0.53 -9.81
CA PHE A 72 0.97 -0.15 -10.22
C PHE A 72 0.94 0.26 -11.69
N ASP A 73 -0.24 0.22 -12.28
CA ASP A 73 -0.46 0.58 -13.68
C ASP A 73 -0.61 2.10 -13.89
N GLN A 74 -0.79 2.52 -15.14
CA GLN A 74 -1.01 3.92 -15.50
C GLN A 74 -2.29 4.53 -14.91
N ASN A 75 -3.24 3.70 -14.48
CA ASN A 75 -4.47 4.11 -13.81
C ASN A 75 -4.32 4.12 -12.28
N LYS A 76 -3.09 3.95 -11.78
CA LYS A 76 -2.78 3.86 -10.35
C LYS A 76 -3.44 2.68 -9.65
N LEU A 77 -3.67 1.58 -10.36
CA LEU A 77 -4.15 0.33 -9.77
C LEU A 77 -2.97 -0.57 -9.46
N ALA A 78 -2.91 -1.08 -8.23
CA ALA A 78 -1.86 -2.00 -7.80
C ALA A 78 -1.84 -3.24 -8.69
N LEU A 79 -0.65 -3.60 -9.15
CA LEU A 79 -0.36 -4.86 -9.86
C LEU A 79 0.15 -5.92 -8.89
N TYR A 80 1.00 -5.52 -7.94
CA TYR A 80 1.51 -6.40 -6.88
C TYR A 80 2.21 -5.62 -5.77
N PHE A 81 2.22 -6.20 -4.57
CA PHE A 81 3.03 -5.77 -3.42
C PHE A 81 4.00 -6.89 -3.08
N SER A 82 5.25 -6.56 -2.74
CA SER A 82 6.23 -7.57 -2.37
C SER A 82 7.31 -7.04 -1.43
N ARG A 83 7.83 -7.91 -0.60
CA ARG A 83 9.07 -7.67 0.16
C ARG A 83 10.30 -7.78 -0.72
N ALA A 84 10.21 -8.51 -1.84
CA ALA A 84 11.27 -8.59 -2.83
C ALA A 84 11.47 -7.26 -3.58
N PRO A 85 12.65 -7.04 -4.18
CA PRO A 85 12.87 -5.91 -5.08
C PRO A 85 11.99 -5.99 -6.33
N ILE A 86 10.96 -5.15 -6.40
CA ILE A 86 10.08 -4.99 -7.57
C ILE A 86 9.92 -3.51 -7.95
N PRO A 87 9.84 -3.20 -9.29
CA PRO A 87 10.10 -4.09 -10.42
C PRO A 87 11.57 -4.55 -10.47
N TYR A 88 11.82 -5.78 -10.90
CA TYR A 88 13.18 -6.27 -11.03
C TYR A 88 13.86 -5.68 -12.27
N ALA A 89 14.81 -4.82 -12.06
CA ALA A 89 15.57 -4.18 -13.15
C ALA A 89 16.63 -5.15 -13.70
N ARG A 90 16.22 -6.04 -14.59
CA ARG A 90 17.04 -7.15 -15.11
C ARG A 90 18.45 -6.74 -15.55
N ASP A 91 18.57 -5.59 -16.21
CA ASP A 91 19.83 -5.14 -16.80
C ASP A 91 20.76 -4.45 -15.78
N PHE A 92 20.28 -4.21 -14.55
CA PHE A 92 21.01 -3.53 -13.47
C PHE A 92 21.23 -4.40 -12.23
N PHE A 93 20.35 -5.34 -11.95
CA PHE A 93 20.49 -6.25 -10.81
C PHE A 93 21.43 -7.43 -11.15
N PRO A 94 22.23 -7.88 -10.17
CA PRO A 94 22.34 -7.40 -8.79
C PRO A 94 23.42 -6.32 -8.57
N ASN A 95 24.25 -5.97 -9.58
CA ASN A 95 25.54 -5.29 -9.33
C ASN A 95 25.65 -3.87 -9.88
N ASP A 96 24.78 -3.43 -10.77
CA ASP A 96 24.97 -2.21 -11.55
C ASP A 96 24.02 -1.04 -11.19
N LEU A 97 23.14 -1.21 -10.18
CA LEU A 97 22.33 -0.09 -9.70
C LEU A 97 23.18 0.85 -8.84
N PRO A 98 23.13 2.17 -9.08
CA PRO A 98 23.78 3.13 -8.22
C PRO A 98 23.12 3.14 -6.84
N LYS A 99 23.91 3.39 -5.78
CA LYS A 99 23.39 3.49 -4.42
C LYS A 99 22.27 4.55 -4.31
N ASN A 100 22.50 5.71 -4.91
CA ASN A 100 21.50 6.78 -5.01
C ASN A 100 20.73 6.65 -6.33
N LEU A 101 19.45 6.32 -6.24
CA LEU A 101 18.55 6.10 -7.38
C LEU A 101 17.88 7.39 -7.87
N SER A 102 17.98 8.49 -7.13
CA SER A 102 17.34 9.76 -7.49
C SER A 102 17.86 10.32 -8.80
N GLU A 103 19.11 9.99 -9.17
CA GLU A 103 19.75 10.41 -10.41
C GLU A 103 19.46 9.46 -11.58
N ASN A 104 18.98 8.24 -11.30
CA ASN A 104 18.66 7.27 -12.33
C ASN A 104 17.24 7.45 -12.86
N LYS A 105 17.11 8.09 -14.04
CA LYS A 105 15.81 8.30 -14.68
C LYS A 105 15.20 7.03 -15.30
N SER A 106 15.99 5.98 -15.44
CA SER A 106 15.60 4.74 -16.13
C SER A 106 14.98 3.71 -15.19
N TYR A 107 15.13 3.88 -13.86
CA TYR A 107 14.56 2.96 -12.87
C TYR A 107 13.87 3.73 -11.75
N GLN A 108 12.66 3.28 -11.43
CA GLN A 108 11.88 3.82 -10.30
C GLN A 108 11.23 2.67 -9.54
N ALA A 109 11.38 2.69 -8.22
CA ALA A 109 10.67 1.82 -7.30
C ALA A 109 9.91 2.65 -6.26
N TYR A 110 8.88 2.06 -5.69
CA TYR A 110 8.03 2.73 -4.71
C TYR A 110 7.86 1.86 -3.48
N ARG A 111 8.05 2.46 -2.31
CA ARG A 111 7.71 1.87 -1.01
C ARG A 111 6.26 2.17 -0.68
N HIS A 112 5.52 1.13 -0.36
CA HIS A 112 4.16 1.23 0.18
C HIS A 112 4.16 1.92 1.56
N ILE A 113 3.12 2.68 1.85
CA ILE A 113 2.90 3.33 3.13
C ILE A 113 1.72 2.65 3.82
N GLY A 114 1.87 2.29 5.11
CA GLY A 114 0.87 1.60 5.93
C GLY A 114 -0.36 2.47 6.27
N LEU A 115 -0.90 3.17 5.29
CA LEU A 115 -2.10 4.01 5.40
C LEU A 115 -3.14 3.56 4.38
N TYR A 116 -4.35 3.24 4.87
CA TYR A 116 -5.39 2.68 4.02
C TYR A 116 -6.72 3.41 4.18
N ALA A 117 -7.43 3.53 3.09
CA ALA A 117 -8.87 3.79 3.07
C ALA A 117 -9.60 2.57 2.53
N TYR A 118 -10.68 2.18 3.18
CA TYR A 118 -11.51 1.03 2.83
C TYR A 118 -12.94 1.45 2.56
N LYS A 119 -13.57 0.84 1.56
CA LYS A 119 -15.02 0.92 1.38
C LYS A 119 -15.73 0.16 2.49
N CYS A 120 -16.68 0.79 3.19
CA CYS A 120 -17.36 0.23 4.35
C CYS A 120 -18.03 -1.10 4.04
N LYS A 121 -18.73 -1.22 2.90
CA LYS A 121 -19.35 -2.47 2.46
C LYS A 121 -18.33 -3.61 2.36
N PHE A 122 -17.15 -3.35 1.78
CA PHE A 122 -16.11 -4.35 1.66
C PHE A 122 -15.66 -4.88 3.03
N LEU A 123 -15.42 -3.99 4.00
CA LEU A 123 -15.03 -4.40 5.37
C LEU A 123 -16.10 -5.23 6.06
N ARG A 124 -17.40 -4.91 5.86
CA ARG A 124 -18.51 -5.70 6.43
C ARG A 124 -18.58 -7.11 5.85
N ASP A 125 -18.29 -7.24 4.56
CA ASP A 125 -18.37 -8.52 3.85
C ASP A 125 -17.07 -9.32 3.95
N TYR A 126 -15.96 -8.72 4.40
CA TYR A 126 -14.60 -9.26 4.33
C TYR A 126 -14.46 -10.66 4.95
N ALA A 127 -15.04 -10.89 6.13
CA ALA A 127 -14.96 -12.19 6.79
C ALA A 127 -15.56 -13.31 5.92
N LYS A 128 -16.74 -13.05 5.33
CA LYS A 128 -17.43 -14.03 4.44
C LYS A 128 -16.65 -14.24 3.14
N LEU A 129 -16.06 -13.18 2.59
CA LEU A 129 -15.25 -13.27 1.39
C LEU A 129 -14.01 -14.15 1.63
N CYS A 130 -13.38 -14.03 2.80
CA CYS A 130 -12.23 -14.84 3.17
C CYS A 130 -12.57 -16.33 3.35
N GLU A 131 -13.78 -16.68 3.80
CA GLU A 131 -14.22 -18.08 3.92
C GLU A 131 -14.26 -18.82 2.57
N SER A 132 -14.47 -18.08 1.48
CA SER A 132 -14.55 -18.61 0.11
C SER A 132 -13.19 -18.75 -0.58
N CYS A 133 -12.08 -18.34 0.05
CA CYS A 133 -10.75 -18.37 -0.54
C CYS A 133 -10.21 -19.80 -0.66
N ASP A 134 -9.44 -20.04 -1.72
CA ASP A 134 -8.62 -21.25 -1.82
C ASP A 134 -7.50 -21.19 -0.77
N LYS A 135 -7.55 -22.14 0.19
CA LYS A 135 -6.56 -22.24 1.27
C LYS A 135 -5.22 -22.81 0.82
N ASN A 136 -5.14 -23.35 -0.40
CA ASN A 136 -3.90 -23.92 -0.93
C ASN A 136 -3.00 -22.88 -1.60
N TYR A 137 -3.52 -21.70 -1.90
CA TYR A 137 -2.74 -20.60 -2.49
C TYR A 137 -2.89 -19.33 -1.65
N ASP A 138 -1.96 -19.13 -0.72
CA ASP A 138 -2.02 -18.07 0.29
C ASP A 138 -0.82 -17.12 0.18
N ILE A 139 -0.87 -16.27 -0.84
CA ILE A 139 0.18 -15.25 -1.09
C ILE A 139 0.29 -14.23 0.04
N GLU A 140 -0.80 -13.99 0.77
CA GLU A 140 -0.82 -13.14 1.96
C GLU A 140 0.15 -13.66 3.02
N SER A 141 0.04 -14.95 3.37
CA SER A 141 0.91 -15.57 4.36
C SER A 141 2.37 -15.66 3.90
N TRP A 142 2.62 -15.92 2.62
CA TRP A 142 3.99 -16.03 2.09
C TRP A 142 4.75 -14.71 2.13
N GLU A 143 4.10 -13.62 1.74
CA GLU A 143 4.69 -12.28 1.79
C GLU A 143 4.48 -11.61 3.15
N SER A 144 3.58 -12.13 4.01
CA SER A 144 3.10 -11.48 5.24
C SER A 144 2.59 -10.05 4.96
N LEU A 145 1.69 -9.95 3.97
CA LEU A 145 1.14 -8.70 3.46
C LEU A 145 -0.38 -8.81 3.31
N GLU A 146 -1.14 -8.22 4.24
CA GLU A 146 -2.60 -8.31 4.32
C GLU A 146 -3.32 -7.79 3.06
N GLN A 147 -2.77 -6.76 2.40
CA GLN A 147 -3.36 -6.19 1.19
C GLN A 147 -3.37 -7.17 0.01
N LEU A 148 -2.53 -8.19 0.01
CA LEU A 148 -2.55 -9.23 -1.00
C LEU A 148 -3.82 -10.10 -0.91
N LYS A 149 -4.45 -10.18 0.28
CA LYS A 149 -5.75 -10.84 0.41
C LYS A 149 -6.83 -10.14 -0.39
N VAL A 150 -6.87 -8.80 -0.35
CA VAL A 150 -7.82 -8.01 -1.15
C VAL A 150 -7.69 -8.34 -2.64
N MET A 151 -6.44 -8.39 -3.13
CA MET A 151 -6.16 -8.72 -4.53
C MET A 151 -6.50 -10.17 -4.87
N SER A 152 -6.22 -11.13 -3.98
CA SER A 152 -6.54 -12.56 -4.17
C SER A 152 -8.06 -12.81 -4.22
N LEU A 153 -8.85 -11.96 -3.57
CA LEU A 153 -10.31 -11.94 -3.68
C LEU A 153 -10.82 -11.34 -5.00
N GLY A 154 -9.93 -10.87 -5.87
CA GLY A 154 -10.25 -10.29 -7.17
C GLY A 154 -10.58 -8.80 -7.14
N TYR A 155 -10.52 -8.14 -5.98
CA TYR A 155 -10.74 -6.70 -5.87
C TYR A 155 -9.49 -5.89 -6.25
N ARG A 156 -9.68 -4.59 -6.48
CA ARG A 156 -8.62 -3.67 -6.86
C ARG A 156 -8.25 -2.73 -5.74
N ILE A 157 -6.98 -2.37 -5.69
CA ILE A 157 -6.41 -1.39 -4.77
C ILE A 157 -5.90 -0.21 -5.58
N HIS A 158 -6.37 0.99 -5.27
CA HIS A 158 -5.79 2.22 -5.82
C HIS A 158 -4.54 2.62 -5.02
N VAL A 159 -3.47 2.97 -5.72
CA VAL A 159 -2.19 3.38 -5.13
C VAL A 159 -1.78 4.72 -5.71
N ASP A 160 -1.59 5.73 -4.88
CA ASP A 160 -1.08 7.02 -5.33
C ASP A 160 0.24 7.40 -4.64
N ILE A 161 0.99 8.29 -5.28
CA ILE A 161 2.20 8.84 -4.66
C ILE A 161 1.76 9.84 -3.59
N ASN A 162 2.36 9.75 -2.41
CA ASN A 162 2.02 10.57 -1.27
C ASN A 162 2.23 12.09 -1.54
N ALA A 163 1.28 12.90 -1.13
CA ALA A 163 1.33 14.37 -1.28
C ALA A 163 2.44 14.99 -0.43
N LYS A 164 2.71 14.40 0.73
CA LYS A 164 3.78 14.81 1.65
C LYS A 164 4.68 13.63 1.95
N ILE A 165 5.98 13.86 2.06
CA ILE A 165 6.94 12.82 2.45
C ILE A 165 6.56 12.30 3.82
N SER A 166 6.33 10.97 3.90
CA SER A 166 6.17 10.24 5.16
C SER A 166 7.52 9.68 5.57
N PRO A 167 7.96 9.92 6.79
CA PRO A 167 9.08 9.16 7.36
C PRO A 167 8.79 7.66 7.30
N ALA A 168 9.83 6.83 7.36
CA ALA A 168 9.62 5.39 7.51
C ALA A 168 8.92 5.08 8.84
N GLY A 169 8.08 4.06 8.84
CA GLY A 169 7.39 3.55 10.02
C GLY A 169 8.34 3.12 11.15
N VAL A 170 7.79 2.66 12.24
CA VAL A 170 8.52 2.22 13.44
C VAL A 170 8.42 0.70 13.55
N ASP A 171 9.36 -0.01 12.94
CA ASP A 171 9.42 -1.47 12.96
C ASP A 171 10.51 -2.01 13.91
N THR A 172 11.50 -1.17 14.25
CA THR A 172 12.65 -1.56 15.06
C THR A 172 12.87 -0.59 16.22
N GLU A 173 13.66 -1.01 17.22
CA GLU A 173 14.08 -0.11 18.32
C GLU A 173 14.86 1.11 17.79
N ALA A 174 15.64 0.96 16.73
CA ALA A 174 16.34 2.07 16.09
C ALA A 174 15.37 3.09 15.48
N ASP A 175 14.24 2.64 14.90
CA ASP A 175 13.20 3.52 14.39
C ASP A 175 12.50 4.27 15.54
N LEU A 176 12.23 3.58 16.65
CA LEU A 176 11.64 4.20 17.84
C LEU A 176 12.53 5.32 18.38
N GLU A 177 13.83 5.08 18.50
CA GLU A 177 14.79 6.11 18.91
C GLU A 177 14.82 7.30 17.92
N ARG A 178 14.74 7.04 16.64
CA ARG A 178 14.64 8.08 15.59
C ARG A 178 13.42 8.98 15.80
N VAL A 179 12.27 8.37 16.11
CA VAL A 179 11.01 9.12 16.31
C VAL A 179 11.01 9.89 17.63
N ARG A 180 11.61 9.35 18.71
CA ARG A 180 11.73 10.05 20.01
C ARG A 180 12.60 11.32 19.96
N ASN A 181 13.53 11.37 18.98
CA ASN A 181 14.48 12.47 18.83
C ASN A 181 14.03 13.53 17.82
N ASN A 182 12.87 13.38 17.18
CA ASN A 182 12.20 14.35 16.32
C ASN A 182 11.16 15.17 17.09
#